data_c019c48935a0ae03f2f39708f834fb8f
#
_entry.id   c019c48935a0ae03f2f39708f834fb8f
#
_cell.length_a   1.000
_cell.length_b   1.000
_cell.length_c   1.000
_cell.angle_alpha   90.00
_cell.angle_beta   90.00
_cell.angle_gamma   90.00
#
_symmetry.space_group_name_H-M   'P 1'
#
loop_
_entity.id
_entity.type
_entity.pdbx_description
1 polymer ?
#
loop_
_entity_poly.entity_id
_entity_poly.type
_entity_poly.pdbx_seq_one_letter_code
_entity_poly.pdbx_strand_id
1 'polypeptide(L)'
;MSFWKQDPFGNAVWIKKQIIRVLGALTYRRYNGFNHLKIEGSEIIRQLPEKGVLFISNHQTYFADVIAMYHVFNASLKGRINSLTNVGYVWNPKLNIYYIAASETMRAGLLPKILAYVGAIHVDRTWREKGKEIHREVKQDDIKNIGIALEDGWVITFPQGTTSPWKPIRKGTAHIIKNYKPIVVPVVIDGFRRAFDKKGVAIKKKGIQQTMRIKPPLEIDYDSESIEQIVEKIAYAIEQHESFKWKYEEGNKL
;
A
#
# COMPACT_ATOMS: atom_id res chain seq x y z
N MET A 1 -17.96 -9.18 -19.74
CA MET A 1 -17.81 -8.07 -18.78
C MET A 1 -18.42 -6.84 -19.41
N SER A 2 -19.45 -6.22 -18.81
CA SER A 2 -20.08 -5.03 -19.38
C SER A 2 -19.07 -3.88 -19.47
N PHE A 3 -18.95 -3.25 -20.64
CA PHE A 3 -18.09 -2.08 -20.86
C PHE A 3 -18.49 -0.87 -19.97
N TRP A 4 -19.70 -0.86 -19.46
CA TRP A 4 -20.30 0.21 -18.68
C TRP A 4 -20.12 0.05 -17.15
N LYS A 5 -19.50 -1.04 -16.68
CA LYS A 5 -19.29 -1.23 -15.24
C LYS A 5 -18.24 -0.25 -14.73
N GLN A 6 -18.63 0.56 -13.76
CA GLN A 6 -17.76 1.49 -13.04
C GLN A 6 -17.44 0.94 -11.63
N ASP A 7 -16.31 1.37 -11.09
CA ASP A 7 -15.99 1.19 -9.68
C ASP A 7 -16.77 2.23 -8.84
N PRO A 8 -16.79 2.16 -7.52
CA PRO A 8 -17.50 3.11 -6.66
C PRO A 8 -17.09 4.58 -6.83
N PHE A 9 -15.96 4.84 -7.47
CA PHE A 9 -15.42 6.18 -7.73
C PHE A 9 -15.64 6.66 -9.18
N GLY A 10 -16.45 5.92 -9.95
CA GLY A 10 -16.79 6.29 -11.32
C GLY A 10 -15.78 5.88 -12.39
N ASN A 11 -14.71 5.16 -12.03
CA ASN A 11 -13.72 4.72 -13.01
C ASN A 11 -14.22 3.49 -13.77
N ALA A 12 -14.09 3.51 -15.11
CA ALA A 12 -14.46 2.38 -15.94
C ALA A 12 -13.58 1.14 -15.63
N VAL A 13 -14.20 0.07 -15.17
CA VAL A 13 -13.51 -1.14 -14.69
C VAL A 13 -12.66 -1.79 -15.79
N TRP A 14 -13.09 -1.75 -17.06
CA TRP A 14 -12.33 -2.30 -18.17
C TRP A 14 -11.04 -1.50 -18.45
N ILE A 15 -11.09 -0.16 -18.36
CA ILE A 15 -9.91 0.71 -18.52
C ILE A 15 -8.91 0.44 -17.37
N LYS A 16 -9.40 0.42 -16.13
CA LYS A 16 -8.62 0.07 -14.95
C LYS A 16 -7.90 -1.27 -15.13
N LYS A 17 -8.60 -2.27 -15.66
CA LYS A 17 -8.03 -3.58 -15.98
C LYS A 17 -6.89 -3.50 -16.99
N GLN A 18 -7.04 -2.73 -18.07
CA GLN A 18 -5.98 -2.59 -19.09
C GLN A 18 -4.76 -1.84 -18.51
N ILE A 19 -4.98 -0.79 -17.75
CA ILE A 19 -3.90 -0.05 -17.09
C ILE A 19 -3.10 -0.99 -16.18
N ILE A 20 -3.77 -1.80 -15.34
CA ILE A 20 -3.09 -2.75 -14.44
C ILE A 20 -2.29 -3.78 -15.23
N ARG A 21 -2.83 -4.30 -16.34
CA ARG A 21 -2.13 -5.25 -17.22
C ARG A 21 -0.84 -4.67 -17.79
N VAL A 22 -0.95 -3.49 -18.41
CA VAL A 22 0.18 -2.80 -19.03
C VAL A 22 1.23 -2.43 -17.98
N LEU A 23 0.83 -1.75 -16.92
CA LEU A 23 1.75 -1.35 -15.84
C LEU A 23 2.36 -2.57 -15.16
N GLY A 24 1.58 -3.62 -14.92
CA GLY A 24 2.07 -4.87 -14.33
C GLY A 24 3.12 -5.53 -15.23
N ALA A 25 2.90 -5.64 -16.53
CA ALA A 25 3.87 -6.20 -17.46
C ALA A 25 5.17 -5.36 -17.52
N LEU A 26 5.05 -4.02 -17.59
CA LEU A 26 6.19 -3.10 -17.65
C LEU A 26 7.01 -3.06 -16.36
N THR A 27 6.35 -3.23 -15.19
CA THR A 27 7.00 -3.12 -13.90
C THR A 27 7.50 -4.45 -13.33
N TYR A 28 7.09 -5.59 -13.92
CA TYR A 28 7.45 -6.92 -13.45
C TYR A 28 8.95 -7.13 -13.24
N ARG A 29 9.76 -6.75 -14.25
CA ARG A 29 11.22 -6.93 -14.20
C ARG A 29 11.90 -6.10 -13.10
N ARG A 30 11.24 -5.13 -12.53
CA ARG A 30 11.76 -4.31 -11.42
C ARG A 30 11.89 -5.11 -10.13
N TYR A 31 11.03 -6.15 -9.97
CA TYR A 31 10.92 -6.98 -8.78
C TYR A 31 11.39 -8.42 -9.03
N ASN A 32 11.40 -8.85 -10.31
CA ASN A 32 11.81 -10.18 -10.70
C ASN A 32 12.66 -10.11 -11.99
N GLY A 33 13.88 -9.61 -11.87
CA GLY A 33 14.82 -9.45 -12.99
C GLY A 33 15.93 -8.45 -12.69
N PHE A 34 15.64 -7.14 -12.70
CA PHE A 34 16.64 -6.12 -12.35
C PHE A 34 17.00 -6.12 -10.86
N ASN A 35 16.02 -6.39 -10.04
CA ASN A 35 16.14 -6.61 -8.60
C ASN A 35 15.42 -7.91 -8.25
N HIS A 36 15.58 -8.38 -7.04
CA HIS A 36 14.93 -9.59 -6.56
C HIS A 36 14.08 -9.29 -5.32
N LEU A 37 12.75 -9.48 -5.46
CA LEU A 37 11.82 -9.32 -4.37
C LEU A 37 11.64 -10.67 -3.64
N LYS A 38 12.23 -10.79 -2.46
CA LYS A 38 11.94 -11.87 -1.52
C LYS A 38 10.60 -11.60 -0.85
N ILE A 39 9.68 -12.56 -0.95
CA ILE A 39 8.32 -12.47 -0.40
C ILE A 39 8.17 -13.51 0.69
N GLU A 40 7.51 -13.14 1.79
CA GLU A 40 7.21 -14.03 2.90
C GLU A 40 5.77 -13.78 3.37
N GLY A 41 5.02 -14.85 3.71
CA GLY A 41 3.67 -14.78 4.25
C GLY A 41 2.58 -14.49 3.22
N SER A 42 2.86 -14.61 1.92
CA SER A 42 1.87 -14.29 0.89
C SER A 42 0.71 -15.28 0.80
N GLU A 43 0.82 -16.45 1.42
CA GLU A 43 -0.28 -17.42 1.62
C GLU A 43 -1.47 -16.80 2.35
N ILE A 44 -1.24 -15.84 3.26
CA ILE A 44 -2.27 -15.10 4.00
C ILE A 44 -3.26 -14.43 3.04
N ILE A 45 -2.78 -13.89 1.92
CA ILE A 45 -3.58 -13.19 0.91
C ILE A 45 -4.75 -14.04 0.39
N ARG A 46 -4.54 -15.35 0.26
CA ARG A 46 -5.57 -16.27 -0.25
C ARG A 46 -6.68 -16.57 0.76
N GLN A 47 -6.41 -16.33 2.03
CA GLN A 47 -7.35 -16.58 3.11
C GLN A 47 -8.22 -15.37 3.42
N LEU A 48 -7.88 -14.21 2.86
CA LEU A 48 -8.59 -12.96 3.10
C LEU A 48 -9.93 -12.92 2.34
N PRO A 49 -10.95 -12.30 2.91
CA PRO A 49 -12.20 -12.07 2.22
C PRO A 49 -12.02 -11.12 1.02
N GLU A 50 -12.98 -11.13 0.11
CA GLU A 50 -12.96 -10.30 -1.11
C GLU A 50 -12.91 -8.79 -0.82
N LYS A 51 -13.39 -8.34 0.34
CA LYS A 51 -13.50 -6.95 0.78
C LYS A 51 -13.32 -6.80 2.28
N GLY A 52 -13.25 -5.56 2.77
CA GLY A 52 -13.12 -5.27 4.20
C GLY A 52 -11.71 -5.51 4.76
N VAL A 53 -10.68 -5.43 3.93
CA VAL A 53 -9.29 -5.63 4.34
C VAL A 53 -8.50 -4.33 4.22
N LEU A 54 -7.83 -3.97 5.30
CA LEU A 54 -6.93 -2.81 5.37
C LEU A 54 -5.48 -3.30 5.52
N PHE A 55 -4.69 -3.15 4.45
CA PHE A 55 -3.25 -3.37 4.53
C PHE A 55 -2.56 -2.12 5.07
N ILE A 56 -1.80 -2.28 6.14
CA ILE A 56 -0.97 -1.23 6.73
C ILE A 56 0.49 -1.52 6.47
N SER A 57 1.27 -0.53 6.00
CA SER A 57 2.68 -0.75 5.66
C SER A 57 3.56 0.44 6.02
N ASN A 58 4.83 0.17 6.30
CA ASN A 58 5.86 1.18 6.22
C ASN A 58 6.02 1.62 4.76
N HIS A 59 6.56 2.83 4.53
CA HIS A 59 6.62 3.45 3.20
C HIS A 59 8.04 3.80 2.81
N GLN A 60 8.50 3.33 1.66
CA GLN A 60 9.87 3.58 1.21
C GLN A 60 9.95 4.45 -0.04
N THR A 61 8.97 4.33 -0.96
CA THR A 61 8.90 5.11 -2.21
C THR A 61 7.46 5.47 -2.53
N TYR A 62 7.21 6.53 -3.31
CA TYR A 62 5.82 6.97 -3.55
C TYR A 62 4.98 5.94 -4.32
N PHE A 63 5.55 5.23 -5.30
CA PHE A 63 4.76 4.37 -6.19
C PHE A 63 5.22 2.91 -6.20
N ALA A 64 6.54 2.63 -6.10
CA ALA A 64 7.03 1.26 -6.23
C ALA A 64 6.48 0.33 -5.15
N ASP A 65 6.24 0.83 -3.95
CA ASP A 65 5.70 0.05 -2.84
C ASP A 65 4.31 -0.50 -3.16
N VAL A 66 3.41 0.37 -3.63
CA VAL A 66 2.04 0.00 -4.00
C VAL A 66 2.06 -0.95 -5.20
N ILE A 67 2.89 -0.66 -6.22
CA ILE A 67 3.02 -1.50 -7.41
C ILE A 67 3.50 -2.91 -7.03
N ALA A 68 4.48 -3.02 -6.13
CA ALA A 68 4.94 -4.32 -5.62
C ALA A 68 3.82 -5.09 -4.90
N MET A 69 3.03 -4.41 -4.06
CA MET A 69 1.88 -5.03 -3.39
C MET A 69 0.85 -5.55 -4.42
N TYR A 70 0.54 -4.78 -5.47
CA TYR A 70 -0.32 -5.25 -6.55
C TYR A 70 0.22 -6.52 -7.22
N HIS A 71 1.54 -6.59 -7.48
CA HIS A 71 2.17 -7.79 -8.00
C HIS A 71 2.02 -8.97 -7.06
N VAL A 72 2.39 -8.81 -5.79
CA VAL A 72 2.39 -9.88 -4.79
C VAL A 72 0.97 -10.38 -4.52
N PHE A 73 0.00 -9.47 -4.34
CA PHE A 73 -1.38 -9.84 -4.07
C PHE A 73 -1.98 -10.62 -5.25
N ASN A 74 -1.80 -10.13 -6.48
CA ASN A 74 -2.34 -10.83 -7.64
C ASN A 74 -1.62 -12.15 -7.94
N ALA A 75 -0.31 -12.25 -7.72
CA ALA A 75 0.45 -13.49 -7.83
C ALA A 75 -0.06 -14.53 -6.82
N SER A 76 -0.22 -14.13 -5.56
CA SER A 76 -0.73 -15.00 -4.49
C SER A 76 -2.15 -15.49 -4.76
N LEU A 77 -3.08 -14.61 -5.17
CA LEU A 77 -4.45 -14.98 -5.56
C LEU A 77 -4.49 -15.99 -6.73
N LYS A 78 -3.43 -16.05 -7.55
CA LYS A 78 -3.24 -17.06 -8.62
C LYS A 78 -2.41 -18.27 -8.18
N GLY A 79 -2.26 -18.48 -6.88
CA GLY A 79 -1.58 -19.66 -6.32
C GLY A 79 -0.06 -19.58 -6.29
N ARG A 80 0.54 -18.44 -6.61
CA ARG A 80 2.00 -18.23 -6.56
C ARG A 80 2.39 -17.73 -5.18
N ILE A 81 2.62 -18.66 -4.28
CA ILE A 81 2.98 -18.35 -2.90
C ILE A 81 4.45 -17.95 -2.84
N ASN A 82 4.72 -16.80 -2.20
CA ASN A 82 6.05 -16.23 -1.98
C ASN A 82 6.88 -16.10 -3.28
N SER A 83 6.21 -15.92 -4.43
CA SER A 83 6.85 -15.92 -5.73
C SER A 83 6.16 -14.99 -6.73
N LEU A 84 6.97 -14.32 -7.57
CA LEU A 84 6.51 -13.58 -8.74
C LEU A 84 6.83 -14.30 -10.06
N THR A 85 7.08 -15.60 -10.05
CA THR A 85 7.35 -16.34 -11.28
C THR A 85 6.21 -16.21 -12.28
N ASN A 86 6.54 -15.95 -13.54
CA ASN A 86 5.61 -15.79 -14.65
C ASN A 86 4.55 -14.70 -14.44
N VAL A 87 4.65 -13.60 -15.15
CA VAL A 87 3.80 -12.40 -15.05
C VAL A 87 2.32 -12.61 -15.39
N GLY A 88 1.92 -13.81 -15.84
CA GLY A 88 0.55 -14.14 -16.29
C GLY A 88 -0.58 -13.82 -15.28
N TYR A 89 -0.25 -13.61 -13.98
CA TYR A 89 -1.25 -13.19 -12.99
C TYR A 89 -1.84 -11.80 -13.29
N VAL A 90 -1.16 -10.96 -14.06
CA VAL A 90 -1.67 -9.63 -14.45
C VAL A 90 -2.80 -9.69 -15.48
N TRP A 91 -3.02 -10.83 -16.17
CA TRP A 91 -4.09 -10.94 -17.16
C TRP A 91 -5.50 -10.85 -16.57
N ASN A 92 -5.71 -11.36 -15.37
CA ASN A 92 -6.98 -11.24 -14.68
C ASN A 92 -6.74 -10.80 -13.23
N PRO A 93 -6.34 -9.52 -13.03
CA PRO A 93 -6.01 -9.00 -11.72
C PRO A 93 -7.26 -8.76 -10.88
N LYS A 94 -7.09 -8.74 -9.56
CA LYS A 94 -8.09 -8.18 -8.63
C LYS A 94 -8.16 -6.67 -8.86
N LEU A 95 -9.34 -6.17 -9.18
CA LEU A 95 -9.54 -4.78 -9.61
C LEU A 95 -9.93 -3.84 -8.46
N ASN A 96 -10.54 -4.39 -7.41
CA ASN A 96 -10.97 -3.65 -6.22
C ASN A 96 -9.89 -3.66 -5.13
N ILE A 97 -8.67 -3.25 -5.52
CA ILE A 97 -7.60 -2.87 -4.61
C ILE A 97 -7.44 -1.36 -4.73
N TYR A 98 -7.50 -0.69 -3.59
CA TYR A 98 -7.40 0.75 -3.45
C TYR A 98 -6.18 1.12 -2.60
N TYR A 99 -5.73 2.36 -2.68
CA TYR A 99 -4.67 2.85 -1.82
C TYR A 99 -4.89 4.32 -1.47
N ILE A 100 -4.58 4.68 -0.24
CA ILE A 100 -4.71 6.04 0.26
C ILE A 100 -3.51 6.85 -0.23
N ALA A 101 -3.77 7.95 -0.93
CA ALA A 101 -2.75 8.82 -1.49
C ALA A 101 -3.06 10.31 -1.26
N ALA A 102 -2.01 11.10 -1.02
CA ALA A 102 -2.17 12.55 -0.90
C ALA A 102 -2.58 13.18 -2.25
N SER A 103 -3.62 14.00 -2.24
CA SER A 103 -4.15 14.69 -3.43
C SER A 103 -3.07 15.45 -4.21
N GLU A 104 -2.17 16.14 -3.51
CA GLU A 104 -1.05 16.87 -4.14
C GLU A 104 -0.08 15.95 -4.91
N THR A 105 0.14 14.71 -4.42
CA THR A 105 1.03 13.74 -5.09
C THR A 105 0.39 13.22 -6.37
N MET A 106 -0.91 12.99 -6.37
CA MET A 106 -1.64 12.43 -7.52
C MET A 106 -1.86 13.45 -8.64
N ARG A 107 -1.80 14.76 -8.34
CA ARG A 107 -1.91 15.84 -9.34
C ARG A 107 -0.59 16.19 -10.02
N ALA A 108 0.54 15.66 -9.56
CA ALA A 108 1.89 16.07 -9.95
C ALA A 108 2.39 15.53 -11.31
N GLY A 109 1.49 15.19 -12.26
CA GLY A 109 1.85 14.77 -13.62
C GLY A 109 1.01 13.64 -14.19
N LEU A 110 1.35 13.17 -15.39
CA LEU A 110 0.56 12.17 -16.11
C LEU A 110 0.61 10.79 -15.43
N LEU A 111 1.79 10.30 -15.05
CA LEU A 111 1.93 8.99 -14.41
C LEU A 111 1.16 8.90 -13.07
N PRO A 112 1.25 9.88 -12.15
CA PRO A 112 0.39 9.89 -10.96
C PRO A 112 -1.10 9.84 -11.28
N LYS A 113 -1.58 10.54 -12.32
CA LYS A 113 -3.00 10.51 -12.74
C LYS A 113 -3.41 9.13 -13.23
N ILE A 114 -2.56 8.45 -14.02
CA ILE A 114 -2.82 7.07 -14.47
C ILE A 114 -2.88 6.12 -13.27
N LEU A 115 -1.94 6.25 -12.33
CA LEU A 115 -1.93 5.46 -11.11
C LEU A 115 -3.16 5.77 -10.24
N ALA A 116 -3.59 7.04 -10.16
CA ALA A 116 -4.82 7.42 -9.45
C ALA A 116 -6.05 6.70 -10.00
N TYR A 117 -6.16 6.59 -11.32
CA TYR A 117 -7.27 5.89 -11.96
C TYR A 117 -7.35 4.40 -11.57
N VAL A 118 -6.22 3.80 -11.23
CA VAL A 118 -6.15 2.38 -10.82
C VAL A 118 -6.76 2.12 -9.45
N GLY A 119 -6.90 3.15 -8.59
CA GLY A 119 -7.55 2.96 -7.28
C GLY A 119 -7.02 3.87 -6.17
N ALA A 120 -6.52 5.07 -6.49
CA ALA A 120 -6.15 6.01 -5.45
C ALA A 120 -7.40 6.61 -4.79
N ILE A 121 -7.43 6.56 -3.47
CA ILE A 121 -8.35 7.35 -2.64
C ILE A 121 -7.59 8.61 -2.27
N HIS A 122 -8.08 9.73 -2.77
CA HIS A 122 -7.47 11.02 -2.51
C HIS A 122 -7.79 11.50 -1.11
N VAL A 123 -6.76 11.83 -0.33
CA VAL A 123 -6.92 12.48 0.97
C VAL A 123 -6.09 13.75 1.02
N ASP A 124 -6.67 14.80 1.59
CA ASP A 124 -5.94 16.02 1.83
C ASP A 124 -5.13 15.89 3.13
N ARG A 125 -3.84 16.18 3.06
CA ARG A 125 -3.00 16.15 4.26
C ARG A 125 -3.43 17.22 5.24
N THR A 126 -3.60 16.84 6.49
CA THR A 126 -3.99 17.76 7.56
C THR A 126 -2.81 18.48 8.22
N TRP A 127 -1.59 18.00 7.99
CA TRP A 127 -0.38 18.49 8.70
C TRP A 127 0.67 19.11 7.78
N ARG A 128 0.58 18.93 6.45
CA ARG A 128 1.58 19.46 5.51
C ARG A 128 0.99 19.68 4.13
N GLU A 129 1.21 20.86 3.57
CA GLU A 129 0.91 21.17 2.18
C GLU A 129 2.12 21.88 1.54
N LYS A 130 2.54 21.43 0.33
CA LYS A 130 3.66 22.02 -0.43
C LYS A 130 4.93 22.22 0.41
N GLY A 131 5.19 21.32 1.37
CA GLY A 131 6.37 21.38 2.24
C GLY A 131 6.22 22.21 3.51
N LYS A 132 5.14 22.98 3.69
CA LYS A 132 4.85 23.78 4.89
C LYS A 132 3.95 23.00 5.85
N GLU A 133 4.16 23.16 7.14
CA GLU A 133 3.26 22.64 8.16
C GLU A 133 1.94 23.40 8.14
N ILE A 134 0.84 22.65 8.22
CA ILE A 134 -0.52 23.17 8.28
C ILE A 134 -1.29 22.39 9.33
N HIS A 135 -2.34 23.01 9.86
CA HIS A 135 -3.31 22.36 10.72
C HIS A 135 -4.67 22.48 10.05
N ARG A 136 -5.21 21.38 9.52
CA ARG A 136 -6.55 21.29 8.98
C ARG A 136 -7.32 20.17 9.64
N GLU A 137 -8.61 20.31 9.73
CA GLU A 137 -9.49 19.21 10.09
C GLU A 137 -9.54 18.16 8.98
N VAL A 138 -9.71 16.89 9.36
CA VAL A 138 -9.90 15.80 8.41
C VAL A 138 -11.26 15.98 7.74
N LYS A 139 -11.29 16.02 6.42
CA LYS A 139 -12.54 16.08 5.68
C LYS A 139 -13.35 14.81 5.89
N GLN A 140 -14.60 14.95 6.26
CA GLN A 140 -15.50 13.79 6.42
C GLN A 140 -15.64 12.98 5.13
N ASP A 141 -15.61 13.64 3.97
CA ASP A 141 -15.65 12.97 2.66
C ASP A 141 -14.46 12.06 2.43
N ASP A 142 -13.25 12.41 2.91
CA ASP A 142 -12.06 11.57 2.79
C ASP A 142 -12.26 10.26 3.57
N ILE A 143 -12.80 10.35 4.80
CA ILE A 143 -13.09 9.17 5.63
C ILE A 143 -14.19 8.32 4.99
N LYS A 144 -15.26 8.95 4.48
CA LYS A 144 -16.36 8.26 3.78
C LYS A 144 -15.87 7.49 2.56
N ASN A 145 -15.00 8.10 1.74
CA ASN A 145 -14.43 7.45 0.57
C ASN A 145 -13.59 6.21 0.93
N ILE A 146 -12.87 6.24 2.06
CA ILE A 146 -12.15 5.07 2.55
C ILE A 146 -13.13 3.96 2.97
N GLY A 147 -14.24 4.31 3.62
CA GLY A 147 -15.32 3.37 3.95
C GLY A 147 -15.88 2.69 2.72
N ILE A 148 -16.26 3.47 1.70
CA ILE A 148 -16.76 2.96 0.41
C ILE A 148 -15.75 1.98 -0.23
N ALA A 149 -14.46 2.30 -0.19
CA ALA A 149 -13.42 1.43 -0.75
C ALA A 149 -13.29 0.12 0.05
N LEU A 150 -13.41 0.15 1.37
CA LEU A 150 -13.39 -1.04 2.23
C LEU A 150 -14.62 -1.93 1.98
N GLU A 151 -15.78 -1.33 1.75
CA GLU A 151 -17.01 -2.05 1.41
C GLU A 151 -16.96 -2.71 0.03
N ASP A 152 -16.15 -2.20 -0.90
CA ASP A 152 -15.97 -2.78 -2.24
C ASP A 152 -14.80 -3.75 -2.32
N GLY A 153 -13.70 -3.50 -1.58
CA GLY A 153 -12.49 -4.28 -1.75
C GLY A 153 -11.45 -4.16 -0.64
N TRP A 154 -10.20 -4.12 -1.05
CA TRP A 154 -9.02 -4.01 -0.21
C TRP A 154 -8.44 -2.61 -0.27
N VAL A 155 -7.98 -2.09 0.86
CA VAL A 155 -7.37 -0.76 0.95
C VAL A 155 -5.95 -0.88 1.48
N ILE A 156 -5.00 -0.22 0.82
CA ILE A 156 -3.60 -0.09 1.27
C ILE A 156 -3.42 1.29 1.88
N THR A 157 -2.83 1.36 3.06
CA THR A 157 -2.48 2.62 3.71
C THR A 157 -1.06 2.61 4.25
N PHE A 158 -0.46 3.80 4.32
CA PHE A 158 0.85 4.04 4.90
C PHE A 158 0.70 4.95 6.12
N PRO A 159 0.57 4.38 7.32
CA PRO A 159 0.13 5.10 8.52
C PRO A 159 1.03 6.28 8.95
N GLN A 160 2.31 6.28 8.54
CA GLN A 160 3.22 7.40 8.79
C GLN A 160 2.95 8.62 7.89
N GLY A 161 2.28 8.43 6.73
CA GLY A 161 2.01 9.47 5.73
C GLY A 161 3.28 10.05 5.08
N THR A 162 4.40 9.37 5.18
CA THR A 162 5.71 9.79 4.64
C THR A 162 6.56 8.57 4.30
N THR A 163 7.51 8.76 3.37
CA THR A 163 8.53 7.76 3.06
C THR A 163 9.75 7.83 3.99
N SER A 164 9.81 8.78 4.91
CA SER A 164 10.88 8.86 5.92
C SER A 164 10.63 7.84 7.03
N PRO A 165 11.64 7.03 7.41
CA PRO A 165 11.50 6.05 8.47
C PRO A 165 11.34 6.71 9.84
N TRP A 166 10.82 5.97 10.80
CA TRP A 166 10.75 6.35 12.22
C TRP A 166 9.93 7.62 12.51
N LYS A 167 9.09 8.03 11.55
CA LYS A 167 8.14 9.10 11.80
C LYS A 167 6.92 8.53 12.55
N PRO A 168 6.31 9.32 13.43
CA PRO A 168 5.14 8.87 14.20
C PRO A 168 4.02 8.35 13.30
N ILE A 169 3.33 7.32 13.76
CA ILE A 169 2.09 6.84 13.16
C ILE A 169 1.01 7.91 13.33
N ARG A 170 0.27 8.19 12.27
CA ARG A 170 -0.83 9.15 12.28
C ARG A 170 -2.11 8.51 12.82
N LYS A 171 -2.78 9.19 13.73
CA LYS A 171 -4.03 8.71 14.37
C LYS A 171 -5.15 8.42 13.34
N GLY A 172 -5.11 9.03 12.15
CA GLY A 172 -6.10 8.84 11.10
C GLY A 172 -6.32 7.38 10.73
N THR A 173 -5.25 6.56 10.64
CA THR A 173 -5.40 5.13 10.37
C THR A 173 -6.09 4.39 11.52
N ALA A 174 -5.79 4.73 12.77
CA ALA A 174 -6.48 4.14 13.92
C ALA A 174 -7.97 4.52 13.97
N HIS A 175 -8.33 5.74 13.60
CA HIS A 175 -9.73 6.16 13.46
C HIS A 175 -10.46 5.36 12.36
N ILE A 176 -9.82 5.14 11.19
CA ILE A 176 -10.38 4.30 10.12
C ILE A 176 -10.63 2.88 10.65
N ILE A 177 -9.68 2.31 11.38
CA ILE A 177 -9.79 0.97 11.99
C ILE A 177 -10.98 0.90 12.95
N LYS A 178 -11.11 1.87 13.86
CA LYS A 178 -12.23 1.91 14.82
C LYS A 178 -13.59 2.07 14.13
N ASN A 179 -13.67 2.93 13.12
CA ASN A 179 -14.93 3.26 12.46
C ASN A 179 -15.44 2.15 11.55
N TYR A 180 -14.54 1.48 10.82
CA TYR A 180 -14.92 0.50 9.79
C TYR A 180 -14.62 -0.95 10.16
N LYS A 181 -13.92 -1.18 11.27
CA LYS A 181 -13.60 -2.52 11.80
C LYS A 181 -13.08 -3.51 10.73
N PRO A 182 -12.12 -3.10 9.84
CA PRO A 182 -11.60 -3.97 8.79
C PRO A 182 -10.67 -5.04 9.35
N ILE A 183 -10.44 -6.12 8.60
CA ILE A 183 -9.32 -7.01 8.87
C ILE A 183 -8.03 -6.24 8.57
N VAL A 184 -7.18 -6.03 9.57
CA VAL A 184 -5.94 -5.23 9.46
C VAL A 184 -4.76 -6.15 9.23
N VAL A 185 -4.13 -6.06 8.05
CA VAL A 185 -3.01 -6.92 7.64
C VAL A 185 -1.73 -6.10 7.51
N PRO A 186 -0.71 -6.34 8.38
CA PRO A 186 0.56 -5.64 8.28
C PRO A 186 1.42 -6.17 7.13
N VAL A 187 2.05 -5.24 6.41
CA VAL A 187 3.05 -5.51 5.38
C VAL A 187 4.33 -4.74 5.70
N VAL A 188 5.45 -5.43 5.78
CA VAL A 188 6.75 -4.81 6.01
C VAL A 188 7.59 -4.91 4.76
N ILE A 189 8.06 -3.76 4.26
CA ILE A 189 8.91 -3.69 3.07
C ILE A 189 10.30 -3.15 3.40
N ASP A 190 11.31 -3.68 2.70
CA ASP A 190 12.66 -3.13 2.72
C ASP A 190 13.37 -3.25 1.37
N GLY A 191 14.45 -2.48 1.18
CA GLY A 191 15.28 -2.48 -0.02
C GLY A 191 14.79 -1.55 -1.14
N PHE A 192 13.57 -1.04 -1.07
CA PHE A 192 12.99 -0.22 -2.14
C PHE A 192 13.73 1.12 -2.30
N ARG A 193 14.12 1.78 -1.21
CA ARG A 193 14.93 3.03 -1.27
C ARG A 193 16.31 2.81 -1.88
N ARG A 194 16.88 1.62 -1.71
CA ARG A 194 18.16 1.26 -2.31
C ARG A 194 18.02 1.00 -3.81
N ALA A 195 16.89 0.38 -4.22
CA ALA A 195 16.63 0.00 -5.59
C ALA A 195 16.12 1.15 -6.47
N PHE A 196 15.30 2.06 -5.92
CA PHE A 196 14.56 3.07 -6.66
C PHE A 196 14.86 4.50 -6.19
N ASP A 197 14.52 5.47 -7.05
CA ASP A 197 14.43 6.87 -6.66
C ASP A 197 13.30 7.10 -5.65
N LYS A 198 13.23 8.28 -5.06
CA LYS A 198 12.21 8.63 -4.05
C LYS A 198 10.78 8.46 -4.56
N LYS A 199 10.54 8.70 -5.85
CA LYS A 199 9.23 8.48 -6.47
C LYS A 199 8.93 7.00 -6.68
N GLY A 200 9.95 6.14 -6.76
CA GLY A 200 9.78 4.74 -7.12
C GLY A 200 9.53 4.53 -8.61
N VAL A 201 9.95 5.49 -9.44
CA VAL A 201 9.79 5.44 -10.90
C VAL A 201 11.07 5.01 -11.58
N ALA A 202 12.21 5.62 -11.27
CA ALA A 202 13.50 5.27 -11.84
C ALA A 202 14.19 4.17 -11.01
N ILE A 203 14.85 3.23 -11.69
CA ILE A 203 15.75 2.26 -11.06
C ILE A 203 17.05 3.00 -10.75
N LYS A 204 17.37 3.11 -9.47
CA LYS A 204 18.59 3.74 -8.96
C LYS A 204 19.76 2.74 -8.94
N LYS A 205 19.48 1.51 -8.53
CA LYS A 205 20.47 0.42 -8.47
C LYS A 205 19.80 -0.91 -8.83
N LYS A 206 20.53 -1.75 -9.57
CA LYS A 206 20.13 -3.13 -9.89
C LYS A 206 20.82 -4.10 -8.93
N GLY A 207 20.33 -5.34 -8.89
CA GLY A 207 20.89 -6.40 -8.04
C GLY A 207 20.57 -6.23 -6.55
N ILE A 208 19.62 -5.35 -6.21
CA ILE A 208 19.19 -5.14 -4.83
C ILE A 208 18.20 -6.25 -4.45
N GLN A 209 18.45 -6.91 -3.33
CA GLN A 209 17.44 -7.71 -2.67
C GLN A 209 16.44 -6.79 -1.98
N GLN A 210 15.21 -6.83 -2.46
CA GLN A 210 14.05 -6.21 -1.83
C GLN A 210 13.33 -7.26 -0.99
N THR A 211 12.64 -6.86 0.05
CA THR A 211 11.81 -7.79 0.85
C THR A 211 10.41 -7.25 1.03
N MET A 212 9.43 -8.15 1.04
CA MET A 212 8.05 -7.90 1.43
C MET A 212 7.58 -9.03 2.32
N ARG A 213 7.26 -8.71 3.56
CA ARG A 213 6.72 -9.66 4.54
C ARG A 213 5.28 -9.30 4.87
N ILE A 214 4.38 -10.22 4.59
CA ILE A 214 2.97 -10.12 4.95
C ILE A 214 2.80 -10.85 6.28
N LYS A 215 2.33 -10.14 7.29
CA LYS A 215 2.15 -10.71 8.63
C LYS A 215 0.69 -11.12 8.85
N PRO A 216 0.43 -12.02 9.80
CA PRO A 216 -0.94 -12.34 10.19
C PRO A 216 -1.75 -11.09 10.52
N PRO A 217 -3.09 -11.12 10.31
CA PRO A 217 -3.96 -10.03 10.70
C PRO A 217 -3.76 -9.63 12.17
N LEU A 218 -3.86 -8.34 12.45
CA LEU A 218 -3.78 -7.84 13.81
C LEU A 218 -5.03 -8.23 14.60
N GLU A 219 -4.83 -8.73 15.78
CA GLU A 219 -5.89 -8.87 16.77
C GLU A 219 -6.15 -7.51 17.41
N ILE A 220 -7.31 -6.93 17.12
CA ILE A 220 -7.74 -5.62 17.62
C ILE A 220 -9.12 -5.77 18.26
N ASP A 221 -9.22 -5.38 19.51
CA ASP A 221 -10.52 -5.16 20.13
C ASP A 221 -11.02 -3.76 19.73
N TYR A 222 -11.87 -3.75 18.73
CA TYR A 222 -12.38 -2.50 18.14
C TYR A 222 -13.19 -1.67 19.12
N ASP A 223 -13.74 -2.25 20.17
CA ASP A 223 -14.63 -1.58 21.12
C ASP A 223 -13.83 -1.05 22.32
N SER A 224 -12.92 -1.82 22.89
CA SER A 224 -12.20 -1.48 24.13
C SER A 224 -10.87 -0.76 23.90
N GLU A 225 -10.12 -1.06 22.81
CA GLU A 225 -8.81 -0.45 22.60
C GLU A 225 -8.90 1.06 22.26
N SER A 226 -8.05 1.85 22.89
CA SER A 226 -7.92 3.27 22.58
C SER A 226 -7.23 3.52 21.23
N ILE A 227 -7.37 4.73 20.69
CA ILE A 227 -6.65 5.16 19.48
C ILE A 227 -5.13 5.03 19.66
N GLU A 228 -4.63 5.38 20.84
CA GLU A 228 -3.19 5.32 21.19
C GLU A 228 -2.69 3.87 21.17
N GLN A 229 -3.44 2.94 21.74
CA GLN A 229 -3.10 1.51 21.74
C GLN A 229 -3.06 0.94 20.32
N ILE A 230 -4.03 1.30 19.48
CA ILE A 230 -4.04 0.88 18.07
C ILE A 230 -2.85 1.50 17.32
N VAL A 231 -2.52 2.77 17.53
CA VAL A 231 -1.35 3.44 16.96
C VAL A 231 -0.05 2.71 17.31
N GLU A 232 0.10 2.31 18.57
CA GLU A 232 1.26 1.56 19.04
C GLU A 232 1.33 0.17 18.40
N LYS A 233 0.23 -0.58 18.38
CA LYS A 233 0.14 -1.86 17.68
C LYS A 233 0.54 -1.74 16.19
N ILE A 234 0.07 -0.70 15.49
CA ILE A 234 0.46 -0.42 14.11
C ILE A 234 1.97 -0.21 14.00
N ALA A 235 2.57 0.61 14.88
CA ALA A 235 3.99 0.91 14.86
C ALA A 235 4.84 -0.36 15.01
N TYR A 236 4.47 -1.25 15.93
CA TYR A 236 5.12 -2.55 16.12
C TYR A 236 4.91 -3.46 14.90
N ALA A 237 3.70 -3.55 14.39
CA ALA A 237 3.35 -4.46 13.30
C ALA A 237 4.11 -4.17 12.01
N ILE A 238 4.28 -2.88 11.66
CA ILE A 238 5.01 -2.45 10.46
C ILE A 238 6.51 -2.16 10.74
N GLU A 239 7.01 -2.55 11.91
CA GLU A 239 8.41 -2.40 12.34
C GLU A 239 8.92 -0.96 12.25
N GLN A 240 8.09 0.00 12.64
CA GLN A 240 8.43 1.42 12.72
C GLN A 240 8.38 1.97 14.15
N HIS A 241 8.27 1.08 15.14
CA HIS A 241 8.49 1.43 16.55
C HIS A 241 9.99 1.59 16.83
N GLU A 242 10.34 2.42 17.82
CA GLU A 242 11.75 2.74 18.16
C GLU A 242 12.60 1.50 18.48
N SER A 243 11.98 0.47 19.06
CA SER A 243 12.66 -0.81 19.35
C SER A 243 13.24 -1.52 18.13
N PHE A 244 12.86 -1.15 16.92
CA PHE A 244 13.39 -1.73 15.70
C PHE A 244 14.50 -0.92 15.03
N LYS A 245 14.88 0.25 15.57
CA LYS A 245 15.89 1.13 14.94
C LYS A 245 17.25 0.46 14.79
N TRP A 246 17.66 -0.34 15.76
CA TRP A 246 18.95 -1.05 15.74
C TRP A 246 19.13 -1.97 14.52
N LYS A 247 18.08 -2.66 14.08
CA LYS A 247 18.13 -3.54 12.91
C LYS A 247 18.55 -2.81 11.62
N TYR A 248 18.23 -1.52 11.52
CA TYR A 248 18.55 -0.71 10.35
C TYR A 248 19.92 -0.05 10.43
N GLU A 249 20.42 0.20 11.63
CA GLU A 249 21.77 0.71 11.84
C GLU A 249 22.81 -0.36 11.50
N GLU A 250 22.56 -1.63 11.83
CA GLU A 250 23.40 -2.75 11.43
C GLU A 250 23.34 -3.06 9.94
N GLY A 251 22.14 -3.02 9.33
CA GLY A 251 21.94 -3.29 7.89
C GLY A 251 22.52 -2.22 6.95
N ASN A 252 22.80 -1.00 7.42
CA ASN A 252 23.47 0.04 6.65
C ASN A 252 25.00 -0.01 6.72
N LYS A 253 25.57 -0.92 7.53
CA LYS A 253 27.02 -1.14 7.64
C LYS A 253 27.54 -2.25 6.70
N LEU A 254 26.65 -2.93 5.98
CA LEU A 254 26.93 -3.93 4.94
C LEU A 254 26.53 -3.38 3.56
#